data_c750a066b520167ec156fe4733753526
#
_entry.id   c750a066b520167ec156fe4733753526
#
_cell.length_a   1.000
_cell.length_b   1.000
_cell.length_c   1.000
_cell.angle_alpha   90.00
_cell.angle_beta   90.00
_cell.angle_gamma   90.00
#
_symmetry.space_group_name_H-M   'P 1'
#
loop_
_entity.id
_entity.type
_entity.pdbx_description
1 polymer ?
#
loop_
_entity_poly.entity_id
_entity_poly.type
_entity_poly.pdbx_seq_one_letter_code
_entity_poly.pdbx_strand_id
1 'polypeptide(L)'
;MEGVKAIIPVQNLDEALEYKGKEGFIVAAERNAKPIEGFDYGNSPFHYINADVEGKTLVLTTTNGTKAIYNAKEHKVLTASYINIDAVAQHLIEEHNDVILLCSGWKGVFNLEDPIFAGSLAKLLLESGRYESNCDSLFASMQLLKSAAGNLFTYLSDSSHRRRLKSLNMEDDTRFCLAPPVKSDIIPILKDGKLVVL
;
A
#
# COMPACT_ATOMS: atom_id res chain seq x y z
N MET A 1 -5.31 -8.83 -3.33
CA MET A 1 -4.71 -9.29 -4.61
C MET A 1 -5.79 -10.03 -5.41
N GLU A 2 -6.65 -9.40 -6.12
CA GLU A 2 -7.83 -9.94 -6.86
C GLU A 2 -7.53 -11.18 -7.75
N GLY A 3 -6.99 -12.27 -7.17
CA GLY A 3 -6.64 -13.49 -7.91
C GLY A 3 -5.31 -13.47 -8.64
N VAL A 4 -4.53 -12.37 -8.61
CA VAL A 4 -3.18 -12.39 -9.21
C VAL A 4 -2.27 -13.39 -8.47
N LYS A 5 -1.48 -14.12 -9.23
CA LYS A 5 -0.53 -15.11 -8.71
C LYS A 5 0.59 -14.46 -7.90
N ALA A 6 1.11 -13.34 -8.36
CA ALA A 6 2.18 -12.59 -7.72
C ALA A 6 2.23 -11.15 -8.26
N ILE A 7 2.90 -10.26 -7.51
CA ILE A 7 3.21 -8.90 -7.99
C ILE A 7 4.74 -8.75 -8.01
N ILE A 8 5.30 -8.34 -9.15
CA ILE A 8 6.71 -7.97 -9.29
C ILE A 8 6.81 -6.46 -9.20
N PRO A 9 7.25 -5.90 -8.06
CA PRO A 9 7.52 -4.47 -7.96
C PRO A 9 8.82 -4.15 -8.68
N VAL A 10 8.77 -3.25 -9.66
CA VAL A 10 9.95 -2.77 -10.40
C VAL A 10 10.13 -1.27 -10.22
N GLN A 11 11.38 -0.78 -10.40
CA GLN A 11 11.70 0.60 -10.07
C GLN A 11 11.35 1.60 -11.19
N ASN A 12 11.43 1.17 -12.43
CA ASN A 12 11.23 2.06 -13.59
C ASN A 12 10.29 1.45 -14.63
N LEU A 13 9.94 2.28 -15.63
CA LEU A 13 8.99 1.90 -16.67
C LEU A 13 9.60 0.89 -17.64
N ASP A 14 10.88 1.01 -17.95
CA ASP A 14 11.55 0.15 -18.94
C ASP A 14 11.59 -1.30 -18.45
N GLU A 15 11.91 -1.51 -17.17
CA GLU A 15 11.84 -2.84 -16.53
C GLU A 15 10.43 -3.45 -16.64
N ALA A 16 9.39 -2.65 -16.42
CA ALA A 16 8.01 -3.15 -16.54
C ALA A 16 7.66 -3.48 -17.99
N LEU A 17 8.10 -2.69 -18.96
CA LEU A 17 7.83 -2.90 -20.38
C LEU A 17 8.48 -4.16 -20.94
N GLU A 18 9.55 -4.66 -20.31
CA GLU A 18 10.13 -5.97 -20.68
C GLU A 18 9.13 -7.13 -20.55
N TYR A 19 8.10 -6.98 -19.76
CA TYR A 19 7.05 -7.98 -19.55
C TYR A 19 5.82 -7.76 -20.42
N LYS A 20 5.72 -6.62 -21.11
CA LYS A 20 4.56 -6.27 -21.94
C LYS A 20 4.34 -7.29 -23.05
N GLY A 21 3.11 -7.81 -23.15
CA GLY A 21 2.71 -8.80 -24.15
C GLY A 21 3.22 -10.22 -23.92
N LYS A 22 3.95 -10.48 -22.82
CA LYS A 22 4.30 -11.85 -22.43
C LYS A 22 3.08 -12.56 -21.84
N GLU A 23 2.87 -13.81 -22.25
CA GLU A 23 1.78 -14.63 -21.72
C GLU A 23 1.86 -14.77 -20.19
N GLY A 24 0.73 -14.64 -19.51
CA GLY A 24 0.64 -14.72 -18.05
C GLY A 24 1.09 -13.47 -17.28
N PHE A 25 1.48 -12.39 -17.98
CA PHE A 25 1.87 -11.13 -17.35
C PHE A 25 0.88 -9.99 -17.67
N ILE A 26 0.75 -9.09 -16.71
CA ILE A 26 0.04 -7.82 -16.82
C ILE A 26 1.02 -6.74 -16.38
N VAL A 27 1.08 -5.63 -17.11
CA VAL A 27 1.94 -4.51 -16.73
C VAL A 27 1.12 -3.31 -16.27
N ALA A 28 1.47 -2.76 -15.12
CA ALA A 28 0.81 -1.59 -14.57
C ALA A 28 1.81 -0.52 -14.14
N ALA A 29 1.47 0.71 -14.43
CA ALA A 29 2.30 1.85 -14.07
C ALA A 29 1.49 3.06 -13.65
N GLU A 30 2.04 3.78 -12.69
CA GLU A 30 1.54 5.08 -12.24
C GLU A 30 2.69 6.09 -12.18
N ARG A 31 2.45 7.29 -12.69
CA ARG A 31 3.29 8.45 -12.44
C ARG A 31 2.39 9.68 -12.20
N ASN A 32 2.64 10.37 -11.07
CA ASN A 32 1.84 11.52 -10.63
C ASN A 32 0.34 11.21 -10.45
N ALA A 33 0.01 10.03 -9.94
CA ALA A 33 -1.34 9.48 -9.79
C ALA A 33 -2.09 9.23 -11.11
N LYS A 34 -1.39 9.16 -12.26
CA LYS A 34 -1.99 8.88 -13.56
C LYS A 34 -1.46 7.56 -14.12
N PRO A 35 -2.34 6.76 -14.77
CA PRO A 35 -1.89 5.63 -15.59
C PRO A 35 -0.94 6.13 -16.69
N ILE A 36 -0.04 5.27 -17.11
CA ILE A 36 0.92 5.54 -18.19
C ILE A 36 0.42 4.89 -19.47
N GLU A 37 0.42 5.64 -20.56
CA GLU A 37 0.08 5.12 -21.89
C GLU A 37 0.98 3.93 -22.27
N GLY A 38 0.38 2.93 -22.89
CA GLY A 38 1.08 1.69 -23.24
C GLY A 38 1.09 0.62 -22.15
N PHE A 39 0.63 0.91 -20.93
CA PHE A 39 0.44 -0.07 -19.87
C PHE A 39 -0.99 -0.61 -19.85
N ASP A 40 -1.19 -1.81 -19.30
CA ASP A 40 -2.51 -2.42 -19.25
C ASP A 40 -3.39 -1.75 -18.19
N TYR A 41 -2.78 -1.37 -17.04
CA TYR A 41 -3.47 -0.75 -15.91
C TYR A 41 -2.64 0.35 -15.25
N GLY A 42 -3.29 1.17 -14.43
CA GLY A 42 -2.67 2.04 -13.41
C GLY A 42 -2.67 1.39 -12.03
N ASN A 43 -2.65 2.21 -10.97
CA ASN A 43 -2.69 1.75 -9.57
C ASN A 43 -4.06 1.96 -8.89
N SER A 44 -5.10 2.37 -9.61
CA SER A 44 -6.46 2.43 -9.07
C SER A 44 -6.97 1.04 -8.74
N PRO A 45 -7.58 0.81 -7.56
CA PRO A 45 -8.19 -0.47 -7.22
C PRO A 45 -9.29 -0.85 -8.21
N PHE A 46 -9.99 0.11 -8.79
CA PHE A 46 -11.07 -0.11 -9.76
C PHE A 46 -10.59 -0.67 -11.10
N HIS A 47 -9.29 -0.57 -11.42
CA HIS A 47 -8.73 -1.23 -12.59
C HIS A 47 -8.69 -2.77 -12.45
N TYR A 48 -8.73 -3.29 -11.22
CA TYR A 48 -8.54 -4.71 -10.92
C TYR A 48 -9.83 -5.41 -10.51
N ILE A 49 -10.81 -4.66 -9.97
CA ILE A 49 -12.11 -5.22 -9.61
C ILE A 49 -12.80 -5.71 -10.89
N ASN A 50 -13.12 -7.01 -10.94
CA ASN A 50 -13.71 -7.71 -12.09
C ASN A 50 -12.82 -7.74 -13.35
N ALA A 51 -11.52 -7.43 -13.25
CA ALA A 51 -10.58 -7.58 -14.36
C ALA A 51 -10.15 -9.05 -14.54
N ASP A 52 -9.78 -9.43 -15.75
CA ASP A 52 -9.19 -10.75 -16.05
C ASP A 52 -7.71 -10.77 -15.60
N VAL A 53 -7.51 -10.94 -14.29
CA VAL A 53 -6.18 -10.94 -13.66
C VAL A 53 -5.86 -12.25 -12.95
N GLU A 54 -6.83 -13.17 -12.87
CA GLU A 54 -6.68 -14.42 -12.12
C GLU A 54 -5.53 -15.28 -12.67
N GLY A 55 -4.67 -15.73 -11.77
CA GLY A 55 -3.50 -16.55 -12.08
C GLY A 55 -2.36 -15.84 -12.79
N LYS A 56 -2.53 -14.58 -13.21
CA LYS A 56 -1.50 -13.79 -13.88
C LYS A 56 -0.52 -13.16 -12.88
N THR A 57 0.64 -12.80 -13.35
CA THR A 57 1.64 -12.03 -12.59
C THR A 57 1.54 -10.56 -12.97
N LEU A 58 1.31 -9.70 -11.97
CA LEU A 58 1.28 -8.26 -12.16
C LEU A 58 2.70 -7.68 -12.01
N VAL A 59 3.20 -7.00 -13.04
CA VAL A 59 4.45 -6.21 -12.95
C VAL A 59 4.05 -4.76 -12.73
N LEU A 60 4.43 -4.21 -11.58
CA LEU A 60 3.95 -2.92 -11.11
C LEU A 60 5.10 -1.94 -10.87
N THR A 61 4.99 -0.73 -11.41
CA THR A 61 5.86 0.38 -11.04
C THR A 61 5.05 1.62 -10.66
N THR A 62 5.38 2.18 -9.50
CA THR A 62 4.73 3.38 -8.96
C THR A 62 5.77 4.43 -8.57
N THR A 63 5.32 5.65 -8.34
CA THR A 63 6.20 6.76 -7.97
C THR A 63 6.89 6.55 -6.62
N ASN A 64 6.21 5.93 -5.64
CA ASN A 64 6.70 5.85 -4.26
C ASN A 64 6.68 4.43 -3.69
N GLY A 65 5.59 3.69 -3.81
CA GLY A 65 5.41 2.40 -3.13
C GLY A 65 6.44 1.35 -3.55
N THR A 66 6.70 1.18 -4.87
CA THR A 66 7.69 0.21 -5.35
C THR A 66 9.11 0.57 -4.92
N LYS A 67 9.42 1.87 -4.80
CA LYS A 67 10.70 2.35 -4.26
C LYS A 67 10.83 2.03 -2.77
N ALA A 68 9.77 2.18 -1.98
CA ALA A 68 9.77 1.84 -0.56
C ALA A 68 10.03 0.32 -0.37
N ILE A 69 9.35 -0.53 -1.15
CA ILE A 69 9.59 -1.98 -1.14
C ILE A 69 11.04 -2.31 -1.49
N TYR A 70 11.58 -1.68 -2.54
CA TYR A 70 12.96 -1.89 -2.96
C TYR A 70 13.97 -1.50 -1.87
N ASN A 71 13.76 -0.39 -1.18
CA ASN A 71 14.63 0.08 -0.11
C ASN A 71 14.62 -0.87 1.12
N ALA A 72 13.53 -1.59 1.32
CA ALA A 72 13.35 -2.52 2.45
C ALA A 72 13.69 -3.99 2.10
N LYS A 73 14.08 -4.30 0.85
CA LYS A 73 14.17 -5.67 0.32
C LYS A 73 15.12 -6.62 1.05
N GLU A 74 16.09 -6.08 1.79
CA GLU A 74 17.03 -6.88 2.59
C GLU A 74 16.41 -7.36 3.92
N HIS A 75 15.18 -6.97 4.21
CA HIS A 75 14.40 -7.37 5.37
C HIS A 75 13.21 -8.23 4.96
N LYS A 76 12.52 -8.83 5.94
CA LYS A 76 11.20 -9.42 5.72
C LYS A 76 10.20 -8.30 5.49
N VAL A 77 9.69 -8.16 4.27
CA VAL A 77 8.76 -7.08 3.87
C VAL A 77 7.36 -7.63 3.71
N LEU A 78 6.41 -7.04 4.44
CA LEU A 78 4.98 -7.21 4.25
C LEU A 78 4.40 -5.91 3.69
N THR A 79 3.31 -6.01 2.92
CA THR A 79 2.54 -4.82 2.52
C THR A 79 1.19 -4.81 3.20
N ALA A 80 0.82 -3.64 3.73
CA ALA A 80 -0.42 -3.46 4.47
C ALA A 80 -1.20 -2.23 3.98
N SER A 81 -2.51 -2.32 4.12
CA SER A 81 -3.47 -1.25 3.87
C SER A 81 -4.73 -1.47 4.74
N TYR A 82 -5.67 -0.55 4.75
CA TYR A 82 -6.89 -0.69 5.56
C TYR A 82 -7.73 -1.94 5.22
N ILE A 83 -7.57 -2.50 4.03
CA ILE A 83 -8.30 -3.72 3.63
C ILE A 83 -7.79 -4.97 4.35
N ASN A 84 -6.50 -5.06 4.68
CA ASN A 84 -5.87 -6.23 5.31
C ASN A 84 -5.19 -5.92 6.66
N ILE A 85 -5.47 -4.77 7.25
CA ILE A 85 -4.81 -4.31 8.49
C ILE A 85 -4.95 -5.31 9.63
N ASP A 86 -6.14 -5.91 9.77
CA ASP A 86 -6.44 -6.85 10.86
C ASP A 86 -5.63 -8.16 10.71
N ALA A 87 -5.56 -8.70 9.48
CA ALA A 87 -4.78 -9.90 9.18
C ALA A 87 -3.28 -9.66 9.38
N VAL A 88 -2.76 -8.51 8.91
CA VAL A 88 -1.35 -8.15 9.11
C VAL A 88 -1.04 -7.95 10.59
N ALA A 89 -1.91 -7.28 11.35
CA ALA A 89 -1.72 -7.09 12.78
C ALA A 89 -1.67 -8.44 13.51
N GLN A 90 -2.61 -9.34 13.24
CA GLN A 90 -2.66 -10.66 13.83
C GLN A 90 -1.39 -11.48 13.54
N HIS A 91 -0.96 -11.50 12.28
CA HIS A 91 0.27 -12.19 11.88
C HIS A 91 1.52 -11.65 12.61
N LEU A 92 1.65 -10.32 12.70
CA LEU A 92 2.78 -9.69 13.40
C LEU A 92 2.76 -10.03 14.91
N ILE A 93 1.58 -10.03 15.53
CA ILE A 93 1.40 -10.41 16.94
C ILE A 93 1.81 -11.87 17.19
N GLU A 94 1.50 -12.77 16.27
CA GLU A 94 1.86 -14.19 16.36
C GLU A 94 3.37 -14.42 16.18
N GLU A 95 3.99 -13.72 15.21
CA GLU A 95 5.43 -13.84 14.98
C GLU A 95 6.29 -13.14 16.05
N HIS A 96 5.78 -12.06 16.64
CA HIS A 96 6.42 -11.32 17.72
C HIS A 96 7.87 -10.89 17.41
N ASN A 97 8.12 -10.44 16.19
CA ASN A 97 9.40 -9.86 15.78
C ASN A 97 9.36 -8.32 15.91
N ASP A 98 10.52 -7.68 15.93
CA ASP A 98 10.60 -6.21 15.82
C ASP A 98 10.00 -5.74 14.51
N VAL A 99 9.24 -4.64 14.54
CA VAL A 99 8.50 -4.13 13.39
C VAL A 99 8.87 -2.68 13.10
N ILE A 100 9.21 -2.41 11.85
CA ILE A 100 9.37 -1.05 11.32
C ILE A 100 8.20 -0.77 10.38
N LEU A 101 7.42 0.28 10.68
CA LEU A 101 6.35 0.77 9.81
C LEU A 101 6.91 1.79 8.84
N LEU A 102 7.24 1.36 7.62
CA LEU A 102 7.85 2.20 6.59
C LEU A 102 6.78 2.94 5.78
N CYS A 103 6.71 4.25 5.96
CA CYS A 103 5.87 5.14 5.16
C CYS A 103 6.54 5.49 3.83
N SER A 104 5.84 5.32 2.70
CA SER A 104 6.41 5.60 1.37
C SER A 104 6.53 7.09 1.05
N GLY A 105 5.67 7.90 1.64
CA GLY A 105 5.62 9.34 1.39
C GLY A 105 5.23 9.70 -0.05
N TRP A 106 5.48 10.94 -0.43
CA TRP A 106 5.30 11.43 -1.79
C TRP A 106 6.58 12.13 -2.28
N LYS A 107 7.31 11.51 -3.23
CA LYS A 107 8.57 12.06 -3.79
C LYS A 107 9.58 12.48 -2.70
N GLY A 108 9.70 11.67 -1.65
CA GLY A 108 10.59 11.95 -0.51
C GLY A 108 10.05 13.00 0.47
N VAL A 109 8.80 13.44 0.32
CA VAL A 109 8.14 14.39 1.22
C VAL A 109 7.09 13.66 2.06
N PHE A 110 6.93 14.10 3.30
CA PHE A 110 5.91 13.63 4.22
C PHE A 110 4.49 13.82 3.63
N ASN A 111 3.65 12.83 3.78
CA ASN A 111 2.21 12.93 3.56
C ASN A 111 1.44 12.52 4.82
N LEU A 112 0.17 12.82 4.92
CA LEU A 112 -0.61 12.56 6.14
C LEU A 112 -1.20 11.15 6.20
N GLU A 113 -1.52 10.54 5.07
CA GLU A 113 -2.19 9.24 5.03
C GLU A 113 -1.33 8.09 5.54
N ASP A 114 -0.05 8.06 5.17
CA ASP A 114 0.87 6.99 5.57
C ASP A 114 1.06 6.92 7.09
N PRO A 115 1.44 8.01 7.80
CA PRO A 115 1.59 7.95 9.25
C PRO A 115 0.27 7.73 9.99
N ILE A 116 -0.88 8.15 9.46
CA ILE A 116 -2.18 7.81 10.06
C ILE A 116 -2.44 6.31 9.95
N PHE A 117 -2.16 5.71 8.79
CA PHE A 117 -2.23 4.27 8.63
C PHE A 117 -1.24 3.54 9.55
N ALA A 118 0.02 4.00 9.60
CA ALA A 118 1.03 3.46 10.51
C ALA A 118 0.57 3.53 11.97
N GLY A 119 -0.04 4.65 12.38
CA GLY A 119 -0.65 4.80 13.71
C GLY A 119 -1.80 3.82 13.94
N SER A 120 -2.61 3.54 12.90
CA SER A 120 -3.72 2.57 12.99
C SER A 120 -3.21 1.14 13.24
N LEU A 121 -2.20 0.70 12.47
CA LEU A 121 -1.59 -0.60 12.65
C LEU A 121 -0.84 -0.71 13.99
N ALA A 122 -0.05 0.31 14.33
CA ALA A 122 0.67 0.37 15.59
C ALA A 122 -0.28 0.31 16.80
N LYS A 123 -1.45 0.95 16.73
CA LYS A 123 -2.46 0.86 17.79
C LYS A 123 -2.85 -0.58 18.06
N LEU A 124 -3.15 -1.38 17.02
CA LEU A 124 -3.50 -2.79 17.17
C LEU A 124 -2.34 -3.59 17.80
N LEU A 125 -1.10 -3.33 17.38
CA LEU A 125 0.07 -4.00 17.92
C LEU A 125 0.29 -3.66 19.41
N LEU A 126 0.19 -2.40 19.79
CA LEU A 126 0.35 -1.94 21.18
C LEU A 126 -0.78 -2.46 22.08
N GLU A 127 -2.03 -2.44 21.61
CA GLU A 127 -3.20 -2.95 22.35
C GLU A 127 -3.13 -4.47 22.60
N SER A 128 -2.36 -5.21 21.80
CA SER A 128 -2.10 -6.64 22.06
C SER A 128 -1.27 -6.90 23.32
N GLY A 129 -0.58 -5.89 23.83
CA GLY A 129 0.36 -6.01 24.95
C GLY A 129 1.67 -6.73 24.61
N ARG A 130 1.89 -7.09 23.33
CA ARG A 130 3.12 -7.77 22.88
C ARG A 130 4.17 -6.83 22.30
N TYR A 131 3.78 -5.58 22.08
CA TYR A 131 4.66 -4.54 21.51
C TYR A 131 4.72 -3.33 22.41
N GLU A 132 5.87 -2.69 22.43
CA GLU A 132 6.11 -1.39 23.05
C GLU A 132 6.92 -0.52 22.09
N SER A 133 6.91 0.77 22.27
CA SER A 133 7.74 1.70 21.50
C SER A 133 7.96 3.00 22.25
N ASN A 134 9.19 3.54 22.13
CA ASN A 134 9.59 4.87 22.59
C ASN A 134 9.93 5.81 21.44
N CYS A 135 9.47 5.51 20.22
CA CYS A 135 9.78 6.26 19.01
C CYS A 135 8.88 7.49 18.86
N ASP A 136 9.47 8.67 18.75
CA ASP A 136 8.73 9.95 18.60
C ASP A 136 7.87 9.97 17.32
N SER A 137 8.33 9.35 16.23
CA SER A 137 7.55 9.28 15.00
C SER A 137 6.29 8.43 15.16
N LEU A 138 6.36 7.36 15.96
CA LEU A 138 5.18 6.59 16.32
C LEU A 138 4.23 7.41 17.20
N PHE A 139 4.76 8.11 18.21
CA PHE A 139 3.95 9.00 19.03
C PHE A 139 3.21 10.05 18.18
N ALA A 140 3.90 10.68 17.23
CA ALA A 140 3.30 11.63 16.30
C ALA A 140 2.19 10.98 15.44
N SER A 141 2.44 9.76 14.92
CA SER A 141 1.45 8.99 14.14
C SER A 141 0.19 8.66 14.95
N MET A 142 0.35 8.32 16.22
CA MET A 142 -0.76 8.07 17.14
C MET A 142 -1.56 9.35 17.43
N GLN A 143 -0.91 10.51 17.56
CA GLN A 143 -1.61 11.80 17.72
C GLN A 143 -2.38 12.19 16.45
N LEU A 144 -1.81 11.97 15.26
CA LEU A 144 -2.49 12.17 13.98
C LEU A 144 -3.73 11.26 13.88
N LEU A 145 -3.59 9.98 14.19
CA LEU A 145 -4.71 9.04 14.22
C LEU A 145 -5.82 9.50 15.18
N LYS A 146 -5.46 9.91 16.39
CA LYS A 146 -6.40 10.42 17.38
C LYS A 146 -7.13 11.66 16.87
N SER A 147 -6.43 12.57 16.21
CA SER A 147 -7.02 13.77 15.61
C SER A 147 -7.94 13.46 14.43
N ALA A 148 -7.68 12.37 13.72
CA ALA A 148 -8.47 11.89 12.59
C ALA A 148 -9.68 11.04 13.02
N ALA A 149 -9.91 10.87 14.32
CA ALA A 149 -11.00 10.03 14.85
C ALA A 149 -12.37 10.44 14.30
N GLY A 150 -13.08 9.47 13.73
CA GLY A 150 -14.42 9.63 13.18
C GLY A 150 -14.50 9.45 11.68
N ASN A 151 -13.75 10.18 10.86
CA ASN A 151 -13.81 10.05 9.40
C ASN A 151 -12.52 10.51 8.73
N LEU A 152 -11.68 9.54 8.34
CA LEU A 152 -10.40 9.76 7.67
C LEU A 152 -10.56 10.56 6.36
N PHE A 153 -11.58 10.26 5.58
CA PHE A 153 -11.83 10.94 4.31
C PHE A 153 -12.07 12.44 4.50
N THR A 154 -12.83 12.82 5.53
CA THR A 154 -13.07 14.22 5.87
C THR A 154 -11.85 14.87 6.50
N TYR A 155 -11.18 14.18 7.43
CA TYR A 155 -9.97 14.69 8.08
C TYR A 155 -8.87 15.03 7.09
N LEU A 156 -8.68 14.17 6.10
CA LEU A 156 -7.65 14.33 5.06
C LEU A 156 -8.05 15.31 3.93
N SER A 157 -9.26 15.92 3.96
CA SER A 157 -9.77 16.74 2.85
C SER A 157 -8.81 17.82 2.35
N ASP A 158 -8.08 18.45 3.27
CA ASP A 158 -7.14 19.53 3.00
C ASP A 158 -5.68 19.08 2.89
N SER A 159 -5.42 17.76 2.93
CA SER A 159 -4.07 17.25 2.70
C SER A 159 -3.63 17.51 1.26
N SER A 160 -2.32 17.67 1.05
CA SER A 160 -1.76 17.90 -0.28
C SER A 160 -2.07 16.75 -1.25
N HIS A 161 -2.07 15.51 -0.73
CA HIS A 161 -2.41 14.33 -1.50
C HIS A 161 -3.87 14.33 -1.94
N ARG A 162 -4.81 14.61 -1.02
CA ARG A 162 -6.23 14.69 -1.33
C ARG A 162 -6.55 15.78 -2.37
N ARG A 163 -5.98 16.97 -2.22
CA ARG A 163 -6.16 18.03 -3.22
C ARG A 163 -5.70 17.60 -4.61
N ARG A 164 -4.56 16.89 -4.70
CA ARG A 164 -4.06 16.37 -5.97
C ARG A 164 -4.98 15.29 -6.55
N LEU A 165 -5.40 14.29 -5.78
CA LEU A 165 -6.31 13.25 -6.25
C LEU A 165 -7.68 13.80 -6.68
N LYS A 166 -8.20 14.79 -5.94
CA LYS A 166 -9.43 15.48 -6.32
C LYS A 166 -9.31 16.18 -7.67
N SER A 167 -8.17 16.84 -7.96
CA SER A 167 -7.92 17.46 -9.26
C SER A 167 -7.83 16.46 -10.42
N LEU A 168 -7.68 15.17 -10.12
CA LEU A 168 -7.63 14.06 -11.07
C LEU A 168 -8.93 13.23 -11.08
N ASN A 169 -9.98 13.67 -10.38
CA ASN A 169 -11.26 12.95 -10.24
C ASN A 169 -11.12 11.55 -9.60
N MET A 170 -10.16 11.37 -8.67
CA MET A 170 -9.89 10.10 -7.98
C MET A 170 -10.42 10.09 -6.54
N GLU A 171 -11.57 10.68 -6.30
CA GLU A 171 -12.16 10.70 -4.95
C GLU A 171 -12.70 9.33 -4.53
N ASP A 172 -13.23 8.54 -5.46
CA ASP A 172 -13.72 7.20 -5.19
C ASP A 172 -12.58 6.25 -4.83
N ASP A 173 -11.44 6.31 -5.53
CA ASP A 173 -10.20 5.61 -5.15
C ASP A 173 -9.81 5.92 -3.71
N THR A 174 -9.83 7.20 -3.35
CA THR A 174 -9.49 7.62 -2.00
C THR A 174 -10.48 7.09 -0.96
N ARG A 175 -11.78 7.12 -1.25
CA ARG A 175 -12.82 6.55 -0.35
C ARG A 175 -12.59 5.06 -0.15
N PHE A 176 -12.37 4.34 -1.24
CA PHE A 176 -12.08 2.91 -1.20
C PHE A 176 -10.84 2.59 -0.36
N CYS A 177 -9.74 3.32 -0.56
CA CYS A 177 -8.50 3.09 0.17
C CYS A 177 -8.58 3.42 1.66
N LEU A 178 -9.31 4.48 2.04
CA LEU A 178 -9.41 4.92 3.44
C LEU A 178 -10.48 4.18 4.25
N ALA A 179 -11.52 3.68 3.59
CA ALA A 179 -12.62 2.95 4.20
C ALA A 179 -13.10 1.84 3.25
N PRO A 180 -12.30 0.79 3.08
CA PRO A 180 -12.64 -0.29 2.15
C PRO A 180 -13.95 -0.98 2.57
N PRO A 181 -14.83 -1.27 1.60
CA PRO A 181 -16.14 -1.88 1.87
C PRO A 181 -16.02 -3.36 2.28
N VAL A 182 -14.85 -3.94 2.08
CA VAL A 182 -14.53 -5.34 2.40
C VAL A 182 -13.23 -5.43 3.17
N LYS A 183 -13.04 -6.51 3.91
CA LYS A 183 -11.77 -6.88 4.54
C LYS A 183 -11.16 -8.06 3.81
N SER A 184 -9.86 -8.22 3.93
CA SER A 184 -9.10 -9.29 3.30
C SER A 184 -8.12 -9.90 4.30
N ASP A 185 -8.02 -11.21 4.27
CA ASP A 185 -7.03 -11.97 5.07
C ASP A 185 -5.71 -12.17 4.29
N ILE A 186 -5.61 -11.63 3.08
CA ILE A 186 -4.40 -11.74 2.26
C ILE A 186 -3.29 -10.87 2.84
N ILE A 187 -2.15 -11.49 3.11
CA ILE A 187 -0.92 -10.82 3.57
C ILE A 187 0.13 -10.96 2.45
N PRO A 188 0.37 -9.90 1.67
CA PRO A 188 1.43 -9.96 0.67
C PRO A 188 2.80 -9.84 1.33
N ILE A 189 3.68 -10.82 1.04
CA ILE A 189 5.06 -10.86 1.51
C ILE A 189 6.03 -10.84 0.33
N LEU A 190 7.13 -10.11 0.47
CA LEU A 190 8.20 -10.10 -0.53
C LEU A 190 9.07 -11.36 -0.39
N LYS A 191 9.06 -12.19 -1.43
CA LYS A 191 9.94 -13.39 -1.58
C LYS A 191 10.53 -13.39 -2.98
N ASP A 192 11.81 -13.56 -3.09
CA ASP A 192 12.54 -13.63 -4.38
C ASP A 192 12.16 -12.49 -5.36
N GLY A 193 12.06 -11.27 -4.84
CA GLY A 193 11.71 -10.08 -5.62
C GLY A 193 10.23 -9.97 -6.03
N LYS A 194 9.35 -10.81 -5.51
CA LYS A 194 7.91 -10.82 -5.80
C LYS A 194 7.09 -10.74 -4.52
N LEU A 195 6.01 -9.98 -4.54
CA LEU A 195 4.99 -10.07 -3.52
C LEU A 195 4.10 -11.29 -3.84
N VAL A 196 4.04 -12.21 -2.92
CA VAL A 196 3.20 -13.41 -2.96
C VAL A 196 2.31 -13.44 -1.72
N VAL A 197 1.28 -14.27 -1.72
CA VAL A 197 0.45 -14.49 -0.53
C VAL A 197 1.25 -15.32 0.47
N LEU A 198 1.22 -14.90 1.75
CA LEU A 198 1.84 -15.61 2.87
C LEU A 198 1.08 -16.90 3.18
#